data_2b837b2895a7788b4dc14b145a460b41
#
_entry.id   2b837b2895a7788b4dc14b145a460b41
#
_cell.length_a   1.000
_cell.length_b   1.000
_cell.length_c   1.000
_cell.angle_alpha   90.00
_cell.angle_beta   90.00
_cell.angle_gamma   90.00
#
_symmetry.space_group_name_H-M   'P 1'
#
loop_
_entity.id
_entity.type
_entity.pdbx_description
1 polymer ?
#
loop_
_entity_poly.entity_id
_entity_poly.type
_entity_poly.pdbx_seq_one_letter_code
_entity_poly.pdbx_strand_id
1 'polypeptide(L)'
;MPWSSLFQPVERLNAEAGLEDWYARLLARLGGTPQPFELALLGGLQAATPGLAFLAGYQAALRVLWPAAPWTAGALCVTENRSTRPADMNTRIEGQQISGRKDFVTAAECADWLLVAAREEGEGQMPRLALGVVRQGAPGVRIEPLPALPLIPDIGHARLHLQQAQGERLAGDGWDAYVKPFRTLEDTHVLTAVSAWLFGIGRESGWPDALLLRLQALLAGCAEVARQAPNAPATHLLLAGLFSEQQALAGELDAALAAGPACWAELWQRDKGLLRIAEAARAKRLEKARHIVAGF
;
A
#
# COMPACT_ATOMS: atom_id res chain seq x y z
N MET A 1 -8.42 -9.88 -16.52
CA MET A 1 -9.05 -9.47 -15.23
C MET A 1 -9.46 -10.73 -14.49
N PRO A 2 -9.09 -10.89 -13.23
CA PRO A 2 -9.26 -12.12 -12.44
C PRO A 2 -10.66 -12.25 -11.80
N TRP A 3 -11.71 -11.73 -12.46
CA TRP A 3 -13.06 -11.70 -11.87
C TRP A 3 -13.62 -13.07 -11.56
N SER A 4 -13.37 -14.06 -12.43
CA SER A 4 -13.81 -15.45 -12.20
C SER A 4 -13.18 -16.04 -10.94
N SER A 5 -11.96 -15.65 -10.60
CA SER A 5 -11.26 -16.11 -9.40
C SER A 5 -11.88 -15.61 -8.10
N LEU A 6 -12.59 -14.47 -8.12
CA LEU A 6 -13.33 -13.96 -6.96
C LEU A 6 -14.43 -14.95 -6.49
N PHE A 7 -14.94 -15.77 -7.39
CA PHE A 7 -16.04 -16.70 -7.12
C PHE A 7 -15.58 -18.12 -6.80
N GLN A 8 -14.28 -18.39 -6.84
CA GLN A 8 -13.74 -19.69 -6.47
C GLN A 8 -13.66 -19.82 -4.95
N PRO A 9 -13.67 -21.06 -4.40
CA PRO A 9 -13.35 -21.28 -3.00
C PRO A 9 -11.98 -20.69 -2.64
N VAL A 10 -11.87 -20.08 -1.46
CA VAL A 10 -10.65 -19.43 -1.02
C VAL A 10 -10.06 -20.20 0.16
N GLU A 11 -8.80 -20.60 0.02
CA GLU A 11 -7.98 -21.01 1.15
C GLU A 11 -7.14 -19.82 1.62
N ARG A 12 -7.37 -19.40 2.86
CA ARG A 12 -6.69 -18.24 3.40
C ARG A 12 -5.25 -18.53 3.76
N LEU A 13 -4.38 -17.58 3.49
CA LEU A 13 -2.95 -17.62 3.83
C LEU A 13 -2.71 -16.84 5.13
N ASN A 14 -2.14 -17.50 6.13
CA ASN A 14 -1.58 -16.87 7.31
C ASN A 14 -0.06 -16.63 7.17
N ALA A 15 0.52 -15.85 8.07
CA ALA A 15 1.94 -15.51 8.10
C ALA A 15 2.68 -16.20 9.27
N GLU A 16 2.36 -17.43 9.62
CA GLU A 16 2.97 -18.16 10.75
C GLU A 16 4.50 -18.29 10.59
N ALA A 17 4.99 -18.48 9.36
CA ALA A 17 6.41 -18.54 9.04
C ALA A 17 7.02 -17.16 8.72
N GLY A 18 6.27 -16.07 8.94
CA GLY A 18 6.69 -14.69 8.68
C GLY A 18 6.13 -14.09 7.38
N LEU A 19 6.28 -12.76 7.24
CA LEU A 19 5.70 -12.00 6.12
C LEU A 19 6.41 -12.30 4.79
N GLU A 20 7.70 -12.59 4.80
CA GLU A 20 8.46 -12.96 3.61
C GLU A 20 7.95 -14.27 3.01
N ASP A 21 7.81 -15.31 3.84
CA ASP A 21 7.25 -16.61 3.43
C ASP A 21 5.80 -16.46 2.96
N TRP A 22 4.99 -15.70 3.67
CA TRP A 22 3.61 -15.40 3.28
C TRP A 22 3.56 -14.80 1.88
N TYR A 23 4.39 -13.78 1.61
CA TYR A 23 4.41 -13.12 0.32
C TYR A 23 4.90 -14.03 -0.80
N ALA A 24 5.93 -14.84 -0.55
CA ALA A 24 6.42 -15.83 -1.50
C ALA A 24 5.34 -16.89 -1.85
N ARG A 25 4.62 -17.38 -0.85
CA ARG A 25 3.50 -18.34 -1.06
C ARG A 25 2.35 -17.69 -1.82
N LEU A 26 2.01 -16.44 -1.51
CA LEU A 26 1.01 -15.69 -2.26
C LEU A 26 1.39 -15.56 -3.73
N LEU A 27 2.62 -15.15 -4.02
CA LEU A 27 3.10 -15.05 -5.40
C LEU A 27 3.05 -16.40 -6.12
N ALA A 28 3.48 -17.47 -5.47
CA ALA A 28 3.43 -18.81 -6.06
C ALA A 28 2.00 -19.23 -6.43
N ARG A 29 1.01 -18.95 -5.58
CA ARG A 29 -0.42 -19.19 -5.87
C ARG A 29 -0.96 -18.35 -7.03
N LEU A 30 -0.40 -17.15 -7.23
CA LEU A 30 -0.79 -16.23 -8.30
C LEU A 30 0.03 -16.39 -9.59
N GLY A 31 0.82 -17.45 -9.72
CA GLY A 31 1.62 -17.73 -10.92
C GLY A 31 2.97 -17.01 -10.96
N GLY A 32 3.48 -16.53 -9.83
CA GLY A 32 4.80 -15.93 -9.67
C GLY A 32 4.87 -14.43 -9.98
N THR A 33 4.24 -13.97 -11.06
CA THR A 33 4.31 -12.57 -11.53
C THR A 33 2.93 -11.99 -11.89
N PRO A 34 1.99 -11.90 -10.93
CA PRO A 34 0.64 -11.42 -11.20
C PRO A 34 0.66 -9.94 -11.60
N GLN A 35 -0.36 -9.49 -12.34
CA GLN A 35 -0.56 -8.06 -12.55
C GLN A 35 -0.79 -7.36 -11.19
N PRO A 36 -0.33 -6.10 -10.99
CA PRO A 36 -0.45 -5.44 -9.69
C PRO A 36 -1.88 -5.41 -9.12
N PHE A 37 -2.88 -5.14 -9.95
CA PHE A 37 -4.27 -5.18 -9.51
C PHE A 37 -4.72 -6.60 -9.10
N GLU A 38 -4.25 -7.64 -9.78
CA GLU A 38 -4.50 -9.03 -9.39
C GLU A 38 -3.86 -9.37 -8.05
N LEU A 39 -2.62 -8.90 -7.83
CA LEU A 39 -1.94 -9.06 -6.55
C LEU A 39 -2.73 -8.44 -5.40
N ALA A 40 -3.25 -7.23 -5.57
CA ALA A 40 -4.09 -6.59 -4.56
C ALA A 40 -5.41 -7.34 -4.34
N LEU A 41 -6.12 -7.64 -5.43
CA LEU A 41 -7.44 -8.26 -5.39
C LEU A 41 -7.40 -9.68 -4.81
N LEU A 42 -6.59 -10.56 -5.40
CA LEU A 42 -6.51 -11.97 -5.01
C LEU A 42 -5.68 -12.16 -3.74
N GLY A 43 -4.68 -11.31 -3.52
CA GLY A 43 -3.93 -11.28 -2.27
C GLY A 43 -4.80 -10.85 -1.08
N GLY A 44 -5.64 -9.85 -1.26
CA GLY A 44 -6.65 -9.46 -0.27
C GLY A 44 -7.65 -10.58 0.00
N LEU A 45 -8.18 -11.19 -1.05
CA LEU A 45 -9.13 -12.31 -0.94
C LEU A 45 -8.56 -13.49 -0.14
N GLN A 46 -7.27 -13.81 -0.34
CA GLN A 46 -6.59 -14.92 0.32
C GLN A 46 -5.97 -14.57 1.69
N ALA A 47 -5.95 -13.31 2.07
CA ALA A 47 -5.37 -12.89 3.34
C ALA A 47 -6.17 -13.40 4.55
N ALA A 48 -5.47 -13.92 5.56
CA ALA A 48 -6.10 -14.34 6.82
C ALA A 48 -6.48 -13.14 7.70
N THR A 49 -5.83 -11.99 7.53
CA THR A 49 -6.06 -10.78 8.34
C THR A 49 -6.16 -9.52 7.48
N PRO A 50 -6.77 -8.43 7.97
CA PRO A 50 -6.73 -7.13 7.29
C PRO A 50 -5.31 -6.60 7.08
N GLY A 51 -4.37 -6.90 8.00
CA GLY A 51 -2.98 -6.53 7.87
C GLY A 51 -2.30 -7.20 6.67
N LEU A 52 -2.53 -8.49 6.47
CA LEU A 52 -2.02 -9.22 5.30
C LEU A 52 -2.69 -8.74 4.00
N ALA A 53 -3.98 -8.38 4.04
CA ALA A 53 -4.64 -7.75 2.91
C ALA A 53 -4.01 -6.38 2.58
N PHE A 54 -3.75 -5.56 3.61
CA PHE A 54 -3.00 -4.33 3.45
C PHE A 54 -1.63 -4.57 2.78
N LEU A 55 -0.88 -5.57 3.25
CA LEU A 55 0.44 -5.89 2.69
C LEU A 55 0.35 -6.25 1.20
N ALA A 56 -0.66 -7.05 0.79
CA ALA A 56 -0.90 -7.36 -0.62
C ALA A 56 -1.14 -6.10 -1.45
N GLY A 57 -2.00 -5.19 -0.99
CA GLY A 57 -2.27 -3.91 -1.63
C GLY A 57 -1.04 -2.99 -1.69
N TYR A 58 -0.28 -2.91 -0.60
CA TYR A 58 0.96 -2.15 -0.51
C TYR A 58 2.02 -2.65 -1.50
N GLN A 59 2.26 -3.97 -1.55
CA GLN A 59 3.18 -4.56 -2.51
C GLN A 59 2.70 -4.37 -3.96
N ALA A 60 1.40 -4.44 -4.22
CA ALA A 60 0.82 -4.15 -5.53
C ALA A 60 1.08 -2.69 -5.95
N ALA A 61 0.90 -1.73 -5.06
CA ALA A 61 1.20 -0.33 -5.31
C ALA A 61 2.68 -0.09 -5.62
N LEU A 62 3.59 -0.76 -4.91
CA LEU A 62 5.03 -0.71 -5.19
C LEU A 62 5.38 -1.26 -6.57
N ARG A 63 4.68 -2.31 -7.04
CA ARG A 63 4.87 -2.88 -8.40
C ARG A 63 4.44 -1.92 -9.50
N VAL A 64 3.37 -1.17 -9.28
CA VAL A 64 2.97 -0.09 -10.22
C VAL A 64 3.99 1.03 -10.21
N LEU A 65 4.49 1.39 -9.03
CA LEU A 65 5.45 2.48 -8.87
C LEU A 65 6.80 2.18 -9.53
N TRP A 66 7.28 0.95 -9.36
CA TRP A 66 8.55 0.47 -9.94
C TRP A 66 8.37 -0.89 -10.59
N PRO A 67 7.95 -0.95 -11.87
CA PRO A 67 7.65 -2.21 -12.57
C PRO A 67 8.84 -3.16 -12.71
N ALA A 68 10.07 -2.63 -12.70
CA ALA A 68 11.29 -3.43 -12.78
C ALA A 68 11.74 -4.03 -11.43
N ALA A 69 10.97 -3.81 -10.34
CA ALA A 69 11.31 -4.34 -9.02
C ALA A 69 11.38 -5.88 -9.03
N PRO A 70 12.32 -6.49 -8.28
CA PRO A 70 12.36 -7.94 -8.08
C PRO A 70 11.07 -8.46 -7.46
N TRP A 71 10.65 -9.69 -7.76
CA TRP A 71 9.45 -10.32 -7.19
C TRP A 71 9.68 -10.86 -5.78
N THR A 72 10.26 -10.02 -4.94
CA THR A 72 10.40 -10.16 -3.49
C THR A 72 9.70 -8.99 -2.82
N ALA A 73 9.49 -9.02 -1.52
CA ALA A 73 8.87 -7.92 -0.79
C ALA A 73 9.75 -6.67 -0.84
N GLY A 74 9.14 -5.51 -0.88
CA GLY A 74 9.83 -4.22 -0.85
C GLY A 74 9.17 -3.21 0.07
N ALA A 75 9.84 -2.08 0.29
CA ALA A 75 9.30 -0.98 1.06
C ALA A 75 9.67 0.38 0.49
N LEU A 76 8.77 1.35 0.60
CA LEU A 76 9.03 2.77 0.29
C LEU A 76 9.38 3.53 1.57
N CYS A 77 10.56 4.15 1.59
CA CYS A 77 11.16 4.80 2.75
C CYS A 77 11.21 6.31 2.53
N VAL A 78 10.20 7.03 3.01
CA VAL A 78 10.06 8.49 2.79
C VAL A 78 10.09 9.28 4.10
N THR A 79 9.36 8.83 5.12
CA THR A 79 9.05 9.61 6.33
C THR A 79 10.27 9.93 7.18
N GLU A 80 10.50 11.19 7.44
CA GLU A 80 11.46 11.72 8.42
C GLU A 80 10.77 12.75 9.33
N ASN A 81 11.02 12.69 10.64
CA ASN A 81 10.45 13.64 11.60
C ASN A 81 8.94 13.85 11.45
N ARG A 82 8.20 12.75 11.20
CA ARG A 82 6.75 12.76 10.91
C ARG A 82 6.35 13.54 9.66
N SER A 83 7.30 13.88 8.79
CA SER A 83 7.07 14.59 7.54
C SER A 83 7.47 13.72 6.33
N THR A 84 6.81 13.97 5.21
CA THR A 84 7.16 13.41 3.91
C THR A 84 7.52 14.51 2.91
N ARG A 85 7.65 15.76 3.38
CA ARG A 85 7.96 16.90 2.52
C ARG A 85 9.43 16.89 2.13
N PRO A 86 9.78 17.15 0.86
CA PRO A 86 11.18 17.19 0.42
C PRO A 86 12.05 18.17 1.23
N ALA A 87 11.49 19.31 1.62
CA ALA A 87 12.20 20.34 2.40
C ALA A 87 12.61 19.85 3.80
N ASP A 88 11.86 18.92 4.38
CA ASP A 88 12.09 18.41 5.74
C ASP A 88 13.03 17.18 5.77
N MET A 89 13.48 16.70 4.59
CA MET A 89 14.33 15.52 4.49
C MET A 89 15.80 15.83 4.77
N ASN A 90 16.41 15.05 5.65
CA ASN A 90 17.83 15.09 5.95
C ASN A 90 18.63 13.98 5.27
N THR A 91 17.99 12.89 4.85
CA THR A 91 18.65 11.84 4.06
C THR A 91 19.18 12.41 2.77
N ARG A 92 20.45 12.12 2.44
CA ARG A 92 21.18 12.60 1.26
C ARG A 92 21.61 11.43 0.39
N ILE A 93 21.66 11.70 -0.90
CA ILE A 93 22.30 10.82 -1.89
C ILE A 93 23.41 11.61 -2.59
N GLU A 94 24.63 11.07 -2.55
CA GLU A 94 25.83 11.59 -3.18
C GLU A 94 26.40 10.51 -4.09
N GLY A 95 26.28 10.70 -5.40
CA GLY A 95 26.57 9.63 -6.36
C GLY A 95 25.67 8.41 -6.14
N GLN A 96 26.25 7.32 -5.65
CA GLN A 96 25.54 6.09 -5.32
C GLN A 96 25.46 5.83 -3.80
N GLN A 97 25.94 6.75 -2.98
CA GLN A 97 25.95 6.59 -1.52
C GLN A 97 24.78 7.32 -0.88
N ILE A 98 24.05 6.61 -0.04
CA ILE A 98 22.90 7.17 0.69
C ILE A 98 23.23 7.17 2.19
N SER A 99 23.04 8.33 2.82
CA SER A 99 23.22 8.53 4.25
C SER A 99 22.04 9.26 4.86
N GLY A 100 21.60 8.81 6.03
CA GLY A 100 20.47 9.43 6.77
C GLY A 100 19.62 8.41 7.51
N ARG A 101 18.37 8.79 7.81
CA ARG A 101 17.43 7.96 8.57
C ARG A 101 16.01 8.13 8.05
N LYS A 102 15.27 7.02 7.99
CA LYS A 102 13.80 7.02 7.81
C LYS A 102 13.15 6.54 9.08
N ASP A 103 12.16 7.28 9.57
CA ASP A 103 11.60 7.06 10.89
C ASP A 103 10.44 6.06 10.93
N PHE A 104 9.86 5.76 9.77
CA PHE A 104 8.73 4.86 9.69
C PHE A 104 8.70 4.17 8.31
N VAL A 105 9.03 2.89 8.31
CA VAL A 105 9.08 2.06 7.11
C VAL A 105 8.21 0.83 7.33
N THR A 106 7.19 0.68 6.52
CA THR A 106 6.23 -0.43 6.57
C THR A 106 6.88 -1.70 6.06
N ALA A 107 6.70 -2.82 6.80
CA ALA A 107 7.18 -4.15 6.44
C ALA A 107 8.69 -4.21 6.15
N ALA A 108 9.50 -3.32 6.76
CA ALA A 108 10.93 -3.21 6.48
C ALA A 108 11.70 -4.48 6.79
N GLU A 109 11.28 -5.25 7.80
CA GLU A 109 11.99 -6.45 8.24
C GLU A 109 11.87 -7.61 7.24
N CYS A 110 10.83 -7.64 6.41
CA CYS A 110 10.65 -8.63 5.35
C CYS A 110 11.00 -8.09 3.95
N ALA A 111 11.40 -6.83 3.84
CA ALA A 111 11.69 -6.21 2.55
C ALA A 111 13.10 -6.56 2.09
N ASP A 112 13.24 -7.19 0.91
CA ASP A 112 14.52 -7.43 0.25
C ASP A 112 15.13 -6.13 -0.33
N TRP A 113 14.26 -5.22 -0.80
CA TRP A 113 14.67 -3.95 -1.38
C TRP A 113 13.89 -2.78 -0.79
N LEU A 114 14.58 -1.64 -0.67
CA LEU A 114 14.12 -0.42 -0.04
C LEU A 114 14.21 0.73 -1.04
N LEU A 115 13.08 1.35 -1.39
CA LEU A 115 13.04 2.58 -2.18
C LEU A 115 13.21 3.77 -1.25
N VAL A 116 14.38 4.36 -1.22
CA VAL A 116 14.73 5.44 -0.30
C VAL A 116 14.65 6.78 -0.99
N ALA A 117 13.74 7.63 -0.52
CA ALA A 117 13.70 9.04 -0.94
C ALA A 117 14.84 9.80 -0.25
N ALA A 118 15.70 10.46 -1.03
CA ALA A 118 16.86 11.21 -0.54
C ALA A 118 17.01 12.52 -1.30
N ARG A 119 17.53 13.55 -0.63
CA ARG A 119 17.88 14.81 -1.29
C ARG A 119 19.18 14.65 -2.06
N GLU A 120 19.18 15.11 -3.28
CA GLU A 120 20.33 15.28 -4.14
C GLU A 120 20.60 16.81 -4.25
N GLU A 121 21.80 17.21 -3.82
CA GLU A 121 22.20 18.61 -3.85
C GLU A 121 23.25 18.78 -4.94
N GLY A 122 22.98 19.66 -5.91
CA GLY A 122 23.96 20.07 -6.91
C GLY A 122 24.46 21.50 -6.62
N GLU A 123 25.70 21.80 -6.95
CA GLU A 123 26.25 23.14 -6.80
C GLU A 123 25.38 24.17 -7.54
N GLY A 124 24.86 25.17 -6.79
CA GLY A 124 24.05 26.25 -7.33
C GLY A 124 22.64 25.85 -7.80
N GLN A 125 22.18 24.62 -7.53
CA GLN A 125 20.84 24.14 -7.88
C GLN A 125 19.93 24.05 -6.67
N MET A 126 18.62 24.20 -6.90
CA MET A 126 17.63 23.86 -5.86
C MET A 126 17.71 22.37 -5.55
N PRO A 127 17.68 21.96 -4.26
CA PRO A 127 17.68 20.57 -3.87
C PRO A 127 16.56 19.80 -4.56
N ARG A 128 16.88 18.66 -5.16
CA ARG A 128 15.92 17.75 -5.78
C ARG A 128 15.75 16.51 -4.91
N LEU A 129 14.63 15.84 -5.07
CA LEU A 129 14.45 14.52 -4.48
C LEU A 129 14.86 13.46 -5.51
N ALA A 130 15.71 12.55 -5.09
CA ALA A 130 16.03 11.35 -5.84
C ALA A 130 15.41 10.14 -5.12
N LEU A 131 15.20 9.05 -5.84
CA LEU A 131 14.85 7.76 -5.26
C LEU A 131 16.00 6.79 -5.51
N GLY A 132 16.55 6.22 -4.43
CA GLY A 132 17.60 5.21 -4.49
C GLY A 132 17.08 3.84 -4.05
N VAL A 133 17.51 2.79 -4.73
CA VAL A 133 17.24 1.41 -4.35
C VAL A 133 18.36 0.91 -3.49
N VAL A 134 18.06 0.46 -2.28
CA VAL A 134 19.05 -0.12 -1.35
C VAL A 134 18.61 -1.55 -1.02
N ARG A 135 19.56 -2.47 -0.86
CA ARG A 135 19.25 -3.84 -0.43
C ARG A 135 19.31 -3.96 1.08
N GLN A 136 18.34 -4.67 1.65
CA GLN A 136 18.42 -5.05 3.05
C GLN A 136 19.64 -5.94 3.29
N GLY A 137 20.31 -5.74 4.43
CA GLY A 137 21.54 -6.47 4.75
C GLY A 137 22.80 -5.98 4.03
N ALA A 138 22.71 -5.00 3.11
CA ALA A 138 23.88 -4.39 2.51
C ALA A 138 24.70 -3.57 3.54
N PRO A 139 26.03 -3.42 3.33
CA PRO A 139 26.86 -2.58 4.19
C PRO A 139 26.27 -1.17 4.35
N GLY A 140 26.25 -0.67 5.59
CA GLY A 140 25.70 0.65 5.92
C GLY A 140 24.18 0.70 6.07
N VAL A 141 23.46 -0.43 5.92
CA VAL A 141 22.02 -0.53 6.10
C VAL A 141 21.70 -1.21 7.42
N ARG A 142 20.94 -0.55 8.29
CA ARG A 142 20.47 -1.10 9.56
C ARG A 142 18.96 -0.84 9.74
N ILE A 143 18.22 -1.92 9.96
CA ILE A 143 16.80 -1.89 10.31
C ILE A 143 16.70 -1.91 11.84
N GLU A 144 15.88 -1.02 12.40
CA GLU A 144 15.55 -0.95 13.82
C GLU A 144 14.04 -1.14 13.97
N PRO A 145 13.58 -2.33 14.42
CA PRO A 145 12.15 -2.59 14.61
C PRO A 145 11.50 -1.58 15.56
N LEU A 146 10.27 -1.20 15.26
CA LEU A 146 9.42 -0.40 16.12
C LEU A 146 8.42 -1.29 16.84
N PRO A 147 7.89 -0.85 18.01
CA PRO A 147 6.77 -1.55 18.64
C PRO A 147 5.61 -1.75 17.68
N ALA A 148 4.94 -2.90 17.79
CA ALA A 148 3.74 -3.19 17.01
C ALA A 148 2.68 -2.10 17.20
N LEU A 149 2.01 -1.73 16.13
CA LEU A 149 0.91 -0.77 16.19
C LEU A 149 -0.35 -1.46 16.74
N PRO A 150 -1.25 -0.70 17.39
CA PRO A 150 -2.57 -1.23 17.75
C PRO A 150 -3.40 -1.66 16.55
N LEU A 151 -3.14 -1.05 15.39
CA LEU A 151 -3.74 -1.30 14.09
C LEU A 151 -2.80 -2.17 13.27
N ILE A 152 -3.32 -3.23 12.62
CA ILE A 152 -2.52 -4.19 11.82
C ILE A 152 -1.21 -4.62 12.52
N PRO A 153 -1.26 -5.13 13.76
CA PRO A 153 -0.07 -5.46 14.55
C PRO A 153 0.79 -6.57 13.93
N ASP A 154 0.23 -7.32 13.00
CA ASP A 154 0.89 -8.36 12.21
C ASP A 154 1.80 -7.79 11.10
N ILE A 155 1.72 -6.48 10.82
CA ILE A 155 2.62 -5.80 9.88
C ILE A 155 3.64 -4.98 10.66
N GLY A 156 4.87 -5.47 10.71
CA GLY A 156 5.98 -4.78 11.39
C GLY A 156 6.30 -3.44 10.74
N HIS A 157 6.75 -2.49 11.56
CA HIS A 157 7.27 -1.21 11.13
C HIS A 157 8.66 -1.00 11.73
N ALA A 158 9.52 -0.28 11.05
CA ALA A 158 10.89 -0.06 11.49
C ALA A 158 11.40 1.34 11.17
N ARG A 159 12.50 1.73 11.83
CA ARG A 159 13.38 2.78 11.35
C ARG A 159 14.46 2.19 10.47
N LEU A 160 14.82 2.94 9.43
CA LEU A 160 15.92 2.62 8.56
C LEU A 160 17.07 3.61 8.82
N HIS A 161 18.24 3.10 9.14
CA HIS A 161 19.47 3.88 9.27
C HIS A 161 20.39 3.56 8.11
N LEU A 162 20.96 4.60 7.49
CA LEU A 162 21.80 4.52 6.32
C LEU A 162 23.13 5.26 6.60
N GLN A 163 24.25 4.56 6.43
CA GLN A 163 25.60 5.11 6.57
C GLN A 163 26.40 4.78 5.31
N GLN A 164 26.43 5.72 4.36
CA GLN A 164 27.07 5.51 3.05
C GLN A 164 26.62 4.21 2.37
N ALA A 165 25.35 3.84 2.57
CA ALA A 165 24.78 2.65 1.99
C ALA A 165 24.78 2.76 0.46
N GLN A 166 25.26 1.72 -0.21
CA GLN A 166 25.27 1.68 -1.68
C GLN A 166 23.83 1.56 -2.21
N GLY A 167 23.44 2.49 -3.08
CA GLY A 167 22.10 2.52 -3.68
C GLY A 167 22.15 2.82 -5.16
N GLU A 168 21.30 2.15 -5.91
CA GLU A 168 21.06 2.45 -7.32
C GLU A 168 20.05 3.60 -7.44
N ARG A 169 20.46 4.71 -8.06
CA ARG A 169 19.56 5.84 -8.30
C ARG A 169 18.58 5.52 -9.44
N LEU A 170 17.29 5.60 -9.16
CA LEU A 170 16.25 5.48 -10.18
C LEU A 170 16.15 6.75 -11.03
N ALA A 171 15.77 6.59 -12.29
CA ALA A 171 15.57 7.70 -13.22
C ALA A 171 14.37 8.57 -12.81
N GLY A 172 14.44 9.87 -13.12
CA GLY A 172 13.35 10.81 -12.85
C GLY A 172 13.48 11.54 -11.51
N ASP A 173 12.53 12.43 -11.25
CA ASP A 173 12.42 13.16 -9.98
C ASP A 173 11.76 12.30 -8.91
N GLY A 174 12.38 12.19 -7.74
CA GLY A 174 11.92 11.33 -6.66
C GLY A 174 10.55 11.72 -6.10
N TRP A 175 10.20 13.01 -6.15
CA TRP A 175 8.90 13.48 -5.68
C TRP A 175 7.80 13.24 -6.72
N ASP A 176 7.97 13.79 -7.92
CA ASP A 176 6.89 13.77 -8.93
C ASP A 176 6.71 12.39 -9.58
N ALA A 177 7.80 11.63 -9.78
CA ALA A 177 7.72 10.31 -10.40
C ALA A 177 7.37 9.19 -9.40
N TYR A 178 7.64 9.37 -8.08
CA TYR A 178 7.53 8.27 -7.12
C TYR A 178 6.71 8.62 -5.88
N VAL A 179 7.18 9.55 -5.03
CA VAL A 179 6.56 9.78 -3.71
C VAL A 179 5.13 10.29 -3.81
N LYS A 180 4.88 11.22 -4.71
CA LYS A 180 3.56 11.80 -4.93
C LYS A 180 2.56 10.81 -5.54
N PRO A 181 2.86 10.10 -6.66
CA PRO A 181 1.94 9.10 -7.21
C PRO A 181 1.73 7.90 -6.30
N PHE A 182 2.74 7.48 -5.53
CA PHE A 182 2.61 6.34 -4.62
C PHE A 182 1.42 6.45 -3.68
N ARG A 183 1.13 7.62 -3.15
CA ARG A 183 -0.01 7.84 -2.23
C ARG A 183 -1.36 7.46 -2.85
N THR A 184 -1.55 7.72 -4.13
CA THR A 184 -2.78 7.36 -4.85
C THR A 184 -2.78 5.87 -5.21
N LEU A 185 -1.62 5.35 -5.62
CA LEU A 185 -1.45 3.93 -5.90
C LEU A 185 -1.70 3.08 -4.65
N GLU A 186 -1.13 3.47 -3.51
CA GLU A 186 -1.35 2.80 -2.22
C GLU A 186 -2.83 2.85 -1.82
N ASP A 187 -3.44 4.03 -1.82
CA ASP A 187 -4.87 4.18 -1.50
C ASP A 187 -5.75 3.25 -2.36
N THR A 188 -5.49 3.19 -3.68
CA THR A 188 -6.27 2.38 -4.61
C THR A 188 -6.11 0.88 -4.36
N HIS A 189 -4.87 0.41 -4.24
CA HIS A 189 -4.60 -1.02 -4.11
C HIS A 189 -4.88 -1.54 -2.70
N VAL A 190 -4.71 -0.73 -1.66
CA VAL A 190 -5.11 -1.09 -0.29
C VAL A 190 -6.62 -1.15 -0.16
N LEU A 191 -7.35 -0.16 -0.73
CA LEU A 191 -8.83 -0.23 -0.78
C LEU A 191 -9.30 -1.50 -1.50
N THR A 192 -8.67 -1.83 -2.64
CA THR A 192 -8.96 -3.06 -3.38
C THR A 192 -8.76 -4.30 -2.51
N ALA A 193 -7.61 -4.43 -1.87
CA ALA A 193 -7.25 -5.62 -1.11
C ALA A 193 -8.14 -5.81 0.15
N VAL A 194 -8.39 -4.73 0.89
CA VAL A 194 -9.25 -4.79 2.08
C VAL A 194 -10.71 -5.07 1.69
N SER A 195 -11.20 -4.48 0.59
CA SER A 195 -12.56 -4.75 0.09
C SER A 195 -12.70 -6.19 -0.42
N ALA A 196 -11.65 -6.75 -1.04
CA ALA A 196 -11.62 -8.15 -1.47
C ALA A 196 -11.59 -9.11 -0.26
N TRP A 197 -10.86 -8.76 0.81
CA TRP A 197 -10.86 -9.50 2.08
C TRP A 197 -12.29 -9.56 2.66
N LEU A 198 -12.99 -8.42 2.74
CA LEU A 198 -14.39 -8.36 3.20
C LEU A 198 -15.33 -9.15 2.29
N PHE A 199 -15.17 -9.04 0.97
CA PHE A 199 -15.96 -9.81 0.00
C PHE A 199 -15.79 -11.31 0.19
N GLY A 200 -14.55 -11.79 0.41
CA GLY A 200 -14.27 -13.19 0.69
C GLY A 200 -14.97 -13.69 1.96
N ILE A 201 -14.87 -12.94 3.07
CA ILE A 201 -15.58 -13.25 4.31
C ILE A 201 -17.09 -13.28 4.08
N GLY A 202 -17.61 -12.30 3.37
CA GLY A 202 -19.05 -12.23 3.09
C GLY A 202 -19.57 -13.44 2.35
N ARG A 203 -18.81 -13.92 1.37
CA ARG A 203 -19.15 -15.16 0.65
C ARG A 203 -19.09 -16.41 1.55
N GLU A 204 -18.05 -16.52 2.36
CA GLU A 204 -17.86 -17.63 3.31
C GLU A 204 -18.96 -17.65 4.39
N SER A 205 -19.41 -16.46 4.82
CA SER A 205 -20.39 -16.28 5.89
C SER A 205 -21.83 -16.14 5.38
N GLY A 206 -22.08 -16.21 4.07
CA GLY A 206 -23.43 -16.09 3.49
C GLY A 206 -24.07 -14.71 3.70
N TRP A 207 -23.30 -13.64 3.50
CA TRP A 207 -23.84 -12.27 3.61
C TRP A 207 -24.93 -12.01 2.56
N PRO A 208 -25.83 -11.02 2.79
CA PRO A 208 -26.85 -10.64 1.83
C PRO A 208 -26.26 -10.32 0.44
N ASP A 209 -26.89 -10.83 -0.61
CA ASP A 209 -26.45 -10.60 -2.00
C ASP A 209 -26.29 -9.13 -2.34
N ALA A 210 -27.19 -8.27 -1.85
CA ALA A 210 -27.09 -6.82 -2.06
C ALA A 210 -25.77 -6.23 -1.56
N LEU A 211 -25.28 -6.68 -0.40
CA LEU A 211 -23.99 -6.23 0.16
C LEU A 211 -22.82 -6.75 -0.66
N LEU A 212 -22.86 -8.03 -1.05
CA LEU A 212 -21.83 -8.63 -1.89
C LEU A 212 -21.73 -7.95 -3.27
N LEU A 213 -22.86 -7.63 -3.91
CA LEU A 213 -22.92 -6.92 -5.18
C LEU A 213 -22.33 -5.50 -5.07
N ARG A 214 -22.58 -4.78 -3.97
CA ARG A 214 -22.00 -3.45 -3.72
C ARG A 214 -20.48 -3.54 -3.53
N LEU A 215 -19.99 -4.52 -2.78
CA LEU A 215 -18.54 -4.76 -2.65
C LEU A 215 -17.92 -5.11 -4.01
N GLN A 216 -18.60 -5.91 -4.84
CA GLN A 216 -18.13 -6.22 -6.19
C GLN A 216 -18.10 -4.97 -7.09
N ALA A 217 -19.10 -4.10 -7.01
CA ALA A 217 -19.13 -2.83 -7.73
C ALA A 217 -17.97 -1.90 -7.28
N LEU A 218 -17.71 -1.84 -5.97
CA LEU A 218 -16.57 -1.11 -5.41
C LEU A 218 -15.24 -1.64 -5.97
N LEU A 219 -15.04 -2.96 -6.01
CA LEU A 219 -13.86 -3.59 -6.60
C LEU A 219 -13.73 -3.30 -8.09
N ALA A 220 -14.83 -3.29 -8.84
CA ALA A 220 -14.83 -2.92 -10.25
C ALA A 220 -14.44 -1.44 -10.45
N GLY A 221 -14.92 -0.54 -9.60
CA GLY A 221 -14.49 0.85 -9.57
C GLY A 221 -12.99 1.01 -9.24
N CYS A 222 -12.46 0.23 -8.28
CA CYS A 222 -11.03 0.20 -7.99
C CYS A 222 -10.20 -0.24 -9.20
N ALA A 223 -10.69 -1.23 -9.98
CA ALA A 223 -10.02 -1.68 -11.19
C ALA A 223 -9.94 -0.59 -12.27
N GLU A 224 -10.97 0.25 -12.36
CA GLU A 224 -10.93 1.40 -13.26
C GLU A 224 -9.94 2.46 -12.78
N VAL A 225 -9.97 2.82 -11.49
CA VAL A 225 -9.02 3.79 -10.90
C VAL A 225 -7.57 3.31 -11.07
N ALA A 226 -7.30 2.01 -10.90
CA ALA A 226 -5.97 1.44 -11.06
C ALA A 226 -5.40 1.56 -12.49
N ARG A 227 -6.25 1.80 -13.50
CA ARG A 227 -5.84 2.04 -14.90
C ARG A 227 -5.57 3.52 -15.22
N GLN A 228 -5.98 4.41 -14.33
CA GLN A 228 -5.84 5.84 -14.53
C GLN A 228 -4.47 6.35 -14.09
N ALA A 229 -4.03 7.48 -14.65
CA ALA A 229 -2.81 8.15 -14.21
C ALA A 229 -2.96 8.62 -12.74
N PRO A 230 -2.09 8.21 -11.80
CA PRO A 230 -2.29 8.41 -10.36
C PRO A 230 -2.33 9.88 -9.93
N ASN A 231 -1.74 10.78 -10.72
CA ASN A 231 -1.70 12.22 -10.45
C ASN A 231 -2.78 13.00 -11.18
N ALA A 232 -3.63 12.35 -11.99
CA ALA A 232 -4.68 13.06 -12.74
C ALA A 232 -5.82 13.52 -11.79
N PRO A 233 -6.37 14.71 -11.97
CA PRO A 233 -7.49 15.21 -11.17
C PRO A 233 -8.70 14.27 -11.19
N ALA A 234 -9.04 13.71 -12.37
CA ALA A 234 -10.14 12.76 -12.52
C ALA A 234 -9.94 11.50 -11.64
N THR A 235 -8.70 11.00 -11.53
CA THR A 235 -8.37 9.86 -10.66
C THR A 235 -8.69 10.15 -9.19
N HIS A 236 -8.38 11.35 -8.72
CA HIS A 236 -8.70 11.75 -7.35
C HIS A 236 -10.20 11.89 -7.09
N LEU A 237 -10.97 12.35 -8.08
CA LEU A 237 -12.44 12.42 -8.00
C LEU A 237 -13.05 11.02 -7.94
N LEU A 238 -12.64 10.11 -8.84
CA LEU A 238 -13.10 8.73 -8.86
C LEU A 238 -12.77 8.02 -7.54
N LEU A 239 -11.52 8.12 -7.09
CA LEU A 239 -11.07 7.49 -5.84
C LEU A 239 -11.84 8.01 -4.62
N ALA A 240 -12.15 9.32 -4.58
CA ALA A 240 -12.97 9.88 -3.50
C ALA A 240 -14.38 9.30 -3.48
N GLY A 241 -15.00 9.06 -4.66
CA GLY A 241 -16.28 8.38 -4.77
C GLY A 241 -16.23 6.95 -4.21
N LEU A 242 -15.16 6.20 -4.51
CA LEU A 242 -14.99 4.84 -3.99
C LEU A 242 -14.81 4.82 -2.46
N PHE A 243 -14.04 5.74 -1.88
CA PHE A 243 -13.93 5.85 -0.41
C PHE A 243 -15.24 6.28 0.24
N SER A 244 -16.04 7.14 -0.42
CA SER A 244 -17.37 7.51 0.04
C SER A 244 -18.32 6.31 0.05
N GLU A 245 -18.31 5.47 -1.00
CA GLU A 245 -19.09 4.24 -1.06
C GLU A 245 -18.65 3.24 0.01
N GLN A 246 -17.35 3.03 0.18
CA GLN A 246 -16.82 2.16 1.24
C GLN A 246 -17.26 2.64 2.64
N GLN A 247 -17.28 3.95 2.87
CA GLN A 247 -17.75 4.52 4.13
C GLN A 247 -19.28 4.34 4.32
N ALA A 248 -20.05 4.45 3.24
CA ALA A 248 -21.50 4.21 3.26
C ALA A 248 -21.85 2.75 3.57
N LEU A 249 -20.97 1.81 3.23
CA LEU A 249 -21.11 0.38 3.57
C LEU A 249 -20.79 0.06 5.03
N ALA A 250 -20.13 0.95 5.78
CA ALA A 250 -19.54 0.63 7.08
C ALA A 250 -20.54 0.04 8.08
N GLY A 251 -21.74 0.59 8.17
CA GLY A 251 -22.78 0.09 9.09
C GLY A 251 -23.29 -1.31 8.72
N GLU A 252 -23.49 -1.57 7.42
CA GLU A 252 -23.93 -2.87 6.92
C GLU A 252 -22.83 -3.92 7.11
N LEU A 253 -21.56 -3.56 6.86
CA LEU A 253 -20.40 -4.43 7.09
C LEU A 253 -20.24 -4.78 8.58
N ASP A 254 -20.32 -3.79 9.46
CA ASP A 254 -20.25 -4.02 10.92
C ASP A 254 -21.37 -4.96 11.40
N ALA A 255 -22.60 -4.78 10.90
CA ALA A 255 -23.75 -5.63 11.24
C ALA A 255 -23.58 -7.06 10.70
N ALA A 256 -23.14 -7.21 9.45
CA ALA A 256 -22.94 -8.51 8.82
C ALA A 256 -21.80 -9.31 9.48
N LEU A 257 -20.71 -8.64 9.86
CA LEU A 257 -19.60 -9.24 10.60
C LEU A 257 -20.04 -9.68 12.01
N ALA A 258 -20.83 -8.85 12.71
CA ALA A 258 -21.33 -9.17 14.05
C ALA A 258 -22.29 -10.37 14.07
N ALA A 259 -22.97 -10.64 12.94
CA ALA A 259 -23.84 -11.80 12.78
C ALA A 259 -23.09 -13.09 12.41
N GLY A 260 -21.82 -13.01 12.06
CA GLY A 260 -20.96 -14.12 11.64
C GLY A 260 -20.00 -14.61 12.71
N PRO A 261 -18.95 -15.35 12.30
CA PRO A 261 -17.90 -15.81 13.22
C PRO A 261 -17.19 -14.65 13.92
N ALA A 262 -17.07 -14.71 15.26
CA ALA A 262 -16.51 -13.64 16.10
C ALA A 262 -15.09 -13.22 15.68
N CYS A 263 -14.26 -14.15 15.20
CA CYS A 263 -12.88 -13.86 14.78
C CYS A 263 -12.81 -12.79 13.66
N TRP A 264 -13.75 -12.80 12.72
CA TRP A 264 -13.77 -11.80 11.66
C TRP A 264 -14.20 -10.42 12.16
N ALA A 265 -15.19 -10.38 13.07
CA ALA A 265 -15.62 -9.15 13.69
C ALA A 265 -14.52 -8.52 14.54
N GLU A 266 -13.79 -9.31 15.33
CA GLU A 266 -12.67 -8.86 16.16
C GLU A 266 -11.53 -8.28 15.32
N LEU A 267 -11.10 -8.96 14.27
CA LEU A 267 -10.08 -8.50 13.34
C LEU A 267 -10.52 -7.19 12.67
N TRP A 268 -11.76 -7.11 12.19
CA TRP A 268 -12.27 -5.89 11.56
C TRP A 268 -12.36 -4.73 12.52
N GLN A 269 -12.92 -4.92 13.72
CA GLN A 269 -13.02 -3.85 14.72
C GLN A 269 -11.66 -3.28 15.10
N ARG A 270 -10.64 -4.14 15.19
CA ARG A 270 -9.26 -3.71 15.43
C ARG A 270 -8.70 -2.88 14.27
N ASP A 271 -8.94 -3.31 13.03
CA ASP A 271 -8.16 -2.85 11.86
C ASP A 271 -8.95 -1.95 10.89
N LYS A 272 -10.27 -1.77 11.04
CA LYS A 272 -11.10 -0.95 10.12
C LYS A 272 -10.63 0.52 10.01
N GLY A 273 -9.92 1.03 11.02
CA GLY A 273 -9.29 2.34 11.01
C GLY A 273 -8.23 2.53 9.94
N LEU A 274 -7.70 1.43 9.37
CA LEU A 274 -6.68 1.44 8.33
C LEU A 274 -7.06 2.31 7.12
N LEU A 275 -8.30 2.21 6.65
CA LEU A 275 -8.80 2.97 5.51
C LEU A 275 -8.95 4.49 5.78
N ARG A 276 -8.80 4.91 7.03
CA ARG A 276 -8.90 6.32 7.46
C ARG A 276 -7.55 7.01 7.64
N ILE A 277 -6.44 6.26 7.73
CA ILE A 277 -5.10 6.81 8.00
C ILE A 277 -4.74 7.98 7.07
N ALA A 278 -4.99 7.83 5.76
CA ALA A 278 -4.66 8.84 4.75
C ALA A 278 -5.81 9.82 4.42
N GLU A 279 -6.90 9.85 5.21
CA GLU A 279 -8.12 10.62 4.93
C GLU A 279 -7.84 12.11 4.72
N ALA A 280 -7.07 12.75 5.60
CA ALA A 280 -6.72 14.17 5.47
C ALA A 280 -5.89 14.46 4.20
N ALA A 281 -5.01 13.54 3.81
CA ALA A 281 -4.22 13.69 2.60
C ALA A 281 -5.08 13.48 1.33
N ARG A 282 -6.04 12.55 1.37
CA ARG A 282 -7.01 12.35 0.28
C ARG A 282 -7.91 13.56 0.12
N ALA A 283 -8.43 14.13 1.22
CA ALA A 283 -9.26 15.34 1.19
C ALA A 283 -8.55 16.52 0.51
N LYS A 284 -7.27 16.75 0.81
CA LYS A 284 -6.47 17.79 0.15
C LYS A 284 -6.28 17.55 -1.35
N ARG A 285 -6.07 16.29 -1.76
CA ARG A 285 -5.97 15.94 -3.19
C ARG A 285 -7.29 16.14 -3.91
N LEU A 286 -8.40 15.76 -3.29
CA LEU A 286 -9.76 15.96 -3.80
C LEU A 286 -10.07 17.45 -3.98
N GLU A 287 -9.81 18.25 -2.97
CA GLU A 287 -9.99 19.72 -3.03
C GLU A 287 -9.24 20.32 -4.22
N LYS A 288 -7.96 19.98 -4.34
CA LYS A 288 -7.14 20.44 -5.48
C LYS A 288 -7.70 19.97 -6.84
N ALA A 289 -8.17 18.72 -6.92
CA ALA A 289 -8.74 18.17 -8.13
C ALA A 289 -10.02 18.90 -8.55
N ARG A 290 -10.90 19.22 -7.59
CA ARG A 290 -12.12 20.02 -7.84
C ARG A 290 -11.82 21.40 -8.40
N HIS A 291 -10.80 22.07 -7.90
CA HIS A 291 -10.39 23.39 -8.44
C HIS A 291 -9.85 23.31 -9.88
N ILE A 292 -9.26 22.19 -10.28
CA ILE A 292 -8.71 22.02 -11.64
C ILE A 292 -9.82 21.64 -12.62
N VAL A 293 -10.75 20.79 -12.21
CA VAL A 293 -11.88 20.36 -13.05
C VAL A 293 -13.01 21.37 -12.88
N ALA A 294 -13.09 22.35 -13.78
CA ALA A 294 -14.12 23.39 -13.74
C ALA A 294 -15.53 22.76 -13.72
N GLY A 295 -16.32 23.10 -12.68
CA GLY A 295 -17.70 22.64 -12.51
C GLY A 295 -17.93 21.53 -11.47
N PHE A 296 -16.90 21.14 -10.72
CA PHE A 296 -17.05 20.23 -9.56
C PHE A 296 -17.06 21.01 -8.24
#